data_03215ff73e5476fdd5f3b030e42a7622
#
_entry.id   03215ff73e5476fdd5f3b030e42a7622
#
_cell.length_a   1.000
_cell.length_b   1.000
_cell.length_c   1.000
_cell.angle_alpha   90.00
_cell.angle_beta   90.00
_cell.angle_gamma   90.00
#
_symmetry.space_group_name_H-M   'P 1'
#
loop_
_entity.id
_entity.type
_entity.pdbx_description
1 polymer ?
#
loop_
_entity_poly.entity_id
_entity_poly.type
_entity_poly.pdbx_seq_one_letter_code
_entity_poly.pdbx_strand_id
1 'polypeptide(L)'
;MRIKMLPFALVVITIAFCGAAYSQSLGEQTKQYENGGFYKGTFKNGRQHGYGTYSLPNGYEYSGEWVNGQAVGEGIAKFSNGSIYEGAFINGKPNGFGKIKYADGGKYTGSWVDAQIDGQGVAEYPNGTRYTGGFSANKYHGKGTLVLNNGYSYEGDWVNGIKEGQGTINYADGAMYTGQFVADSRNGDGSLTTADGIVLIGVWKKGELIGKGTVKQPNGDIYNGEIKNGRQEGTGEVVYSNGDVYIGQFSNGFRQGSGELIGADGYHYIGNWFEGQISGSGTETYPDGSVYQGEFLANLADGKGKITYANGATYVGNWKAGTVDGKGTSTYLNGMTYTGNFENGKIHGFGVMTFGNSYRYEGNWKDG
;
A
#
# COMPACT_ATOMS: atom_id res chain seq x y z
N MET A 1 -20.51 2.54 16.65
CA MET A 1 -20.20 2.83 18.06
C MET A 1 -19.98 4.34 18.17
N ARG A 2 -20.92 5.05 18.78
CA ARG A 2 -20.90 6.52 18.82
C ARG A 2 -19.97 6.98 19.95
N ILE A 3 -18.90 7.71 19.61
CA ILE A 3 -18.05 8.38 20.59
C ILE A 3 -18.74 9.69 20.95
N LYS A 4 -19.16 9.79 22.22
CA LYS A 4 -19.70 11.03 22.81
C LYS A 4 -18.52 12.00 23.05
N MET A 5 -18.53 13.13 22.36
CA MET A 5 -17.74 14.31 22.75
C MET A 5 -18.32 14.90 24.04
N LEU A 6 -17.47 15.01 25.06
CA LEU A 6 -17.75 15.82 26.22
C LEU A 6 -17.44 17.30 25.90
N PRO A 7 -18.29 18.25 26.29
CA PRO A 7 -18.01 19.67 26.09
C PRO A 7 -16.97 20.15 27.12
N PHE A 8 -15.95 20.83 26.61
CA PHE A 8 -15.05 21.61 27.46
C PHE A 8 -15.85 22.76 28.07
N ALA A 9 -16.05 22.74 29.38
CA ALA A 9 -16.63 23.83 30.13
C ALA A 9 -15.59 24.94 30.25
N LEU A 10 -15.94 26.12 29.71
CA LEU A 10 -15.21 27.37 29.91
C LEU A 10 -15.36 27.79 31.38
N VAL A 11 -14.34 27.57 32.20
CA VAL A 11 -14.30 28.12 33.57
C VAL A 11 -13.81 29.55 33.47
N VAL A 12 -14.73 30.49 33.52
CA VAL A 12 -14.41 31.91 33.75
C VAL A 12 -14.13 32.07 35.22
N ILE A 13 -12.87 32.17 35.61
CA ILE A 13 -12.48 32.55 36.97
C ILE A 13 -12.49 34.07 37.07
N THR A 14 -13.56 34.63 37.64
CA THR A 14 -13.58 36.01 38.11
C THR A 14 -12.78 36.07 39.39
N ILE A 15 -11.56 36.59 39.32
CA ILE A 15 -10.78 36.91 40.52
C ILE A 15 -11.22 38.29 41.00
N ALA A 16 -11.96 38.32 42.13
CA ALA A 16 -12.24 39.54 42.87
C ALA A 16 -10.96 40.01 43.55
N PHE A 17 -10.42 41.13 43.11
CA PHE A 17 -9.35 41.82 43.82
C PHE A 17 -9.92 42.52 45.04
N CYS A 18 -9.59 42.05 46.23
CA CYS A 18 -9.67 42.83 47.45
C CYS A 18 -8.34 42.68 48.19
N GLY A 19 -7.57 43.75 48.24
CA GLY A 19 -6.31 43.79 48.98
C GLY A 19 -5.47 44.97 48.51
N ALA A 20 -5.68 46.13 49.12
CA ALA A 20 -4.83 47.31 48.95
C ALA A 20 -3.43 47.03 49.50
N ALA A 21 -2.49 46.65 48.62
CA ALA A 21 -1.08 46.87 48.88
C ALA A 21 -0.68 48.10 48.06
N TYR A 22 -0.15 49.11 48.75
CA TYR A 22 0.51 50.25 48.13
C TYR A 22 1.68 49.78 47.35
N SER A 23 1.48 49.43 46.08
CA SER A 23 2.51 49.30 45.07
C SER A 23 2.82 50.71 44.61
N GLN A 24 4.03 51.20 44.87
CA GLN A 24 4.56 52.30 44.08
C GLN A 24 4.35 51.93 42.63
N SER A 25 3.49 52.67 41.93
CA SER A 25 3.37 52.55 40.46
C SER A 25 4.74 52.97 39.90
N LEU A 26 5.53 52.01 39.54
CA LEU A 26 6.74 52.25 38.72
C LEU A 26 6.20 52.80 37.40
N GLY A 27 6.22 54.14 37.24
CA GLY A 27 5.73 54.80 36.04
C GLY A 27 6.43 54.22 34.80
N GLU A 28 5.71 54.06 33.68
CA GLU A 28 6.33 53.70 32.41
C GLU A 28 7.46 54.67 32.11
N GLN A 29 8.62 54.13 31.75
CA GLN A 29 9.80 54.88 31.34
C GLN A 29 10.19 54.47 29.92
N THR A 30 10.79 55.36 29.17
CA THR A 30 11.37 55.07 27.85
C THR A 30 12.89 55.17 27.94
N LYS A 31 13.58 54.15 27.42
CA LYS A 31 15.02 54.11 27.36
C LYS A 31 15.50 53.75 25.95
N GLN A 32 16.43 54.56 25.42
CA GLN A 32 17.12 54.24 24.17
C GLN A 32 18.46 53.61 24.53
N TYR A 33 18.84 52.57 23.72
CA TYR A 33 20.07 51.81 23.84
C TYR A 33 21.05 52.21 22.72
N GLU A 34 22.33 51.97 22.90
CA GLU A 34 23.39 52.25 21.92
C GLU A 34 23.19 51.53 20.56
N ASN A 35 22.57 50.36 20.56
CA ASN A 35 22.22 49.60 19.36
C ASN A 35 21.01 50.19 18.59
N GLY A 36 20.53 51.37 19.00
CA GLY A 36 19.36 52.01 18.43
C GLY A 36 17.99 51.43 18.95
N GLY A 37 18.07 50.45 19.83
CA GLY A 37 16.87 49.84 20.41
C GLY A 37 16.15 50.82 21.36
N PHE A 38 14.82 50.68 21.41
CA PHE A 38 13.93 51.43 22.31
C PHE A 38 13.19 50.47 23.22
N TYR A 39 13.20 50.75 24.54
CA TYR A 39 12.31 50.08 25.50
C TYR A 39 11.37 51.10 26.10
N LYS A 40 10.08 50.78 26.13
CA LYS A 40 9.03 51.47 26.83
C LYS A 40 8.35 50.52 27.80
N GLY A 41 8.44 50.78 29.11
CA GLY A 41 7.87 49.89 30.13
C GLY A 41 8.41 50.23 31.51
N THR A 42 8.23 49.31 32.47
CA THR A 42 8.69 49.48 33.84
C THR A 42 10.11 48.94 34.03
N PHE A 43 10.80 49.51 35.04
CA PHE A 43 12.18 49.15 35.40
C PHE A 43 12.25 48.79 36.89
N LYS A 44 13.08 47.84 37.25
CA LYS A 44 13.49 47.49 38.60
C LYS A 44 15.01 47.38 38.65
N ASN A 45 15.64 48.13 39.55
CA ASN A 45 17.10 48.16 39.69
C ASN A 45 17.83 48.46 38.35
N GLY A 46 17.29 49.39 37.53
CA GLY A 46 17.86 49.77 36.26
C GLY A 46 17.72 48.77 35.08
N ARG A 47 17.04 47.66 35.30
CA ARG A 47 16.76 46.63 34.28
C ARG A 47 15.26 46.60 33.94
N GLN A 48 14.92 46.22 32.70
CA GLN A 48 13.53 45.98 32.26
C GLN A 48 12.87 44.98 33.22
N HIS A 49 11.65 45.32 33.68
CA HIS A 49 10.89 44.50 34.62
C HIS A 49 9.40 44.81 34.50
N GLY A 50 8.53 43.79 34.69
CA GLY A 50 7.09 43.95 34.49
C GLY A 50 6.74 43.95 32.99
N TYR A 51 5.70 44.64 32.60
CA TYR A 51 5.27 44.72 31.20
C TYR A 51 6.03 45.84 30.45
N GLY A 52 6.40 45.58 29.21
CA GLY A 52 7.03 46.57 28.37
C GLY A 52 7.26 46.11 26.91
N THR A 53 7.50 47.08 26.05
CA THR A 53 7.79 46.86 24.61
C THR A 53 9.22 47.26 24.31
N TYR A 54 9.94 46.37 23.65
CA TYR A 54 11.29 46.63 23.13
C TYR A 54 11.29 46.55 21.58
N SER A 55 11.79 47.56 20.93
CA SER A 55 11.84 47.63 19.48
C SER A 55 13.25 47.92 18.99
N LEU A 56 13.61 47.39 17.79
CA LEU A 56 14.87 47.63 17.12
C LEU A 56 14.62 48.30 15.74
N PRO A 57 15.61 49.09 15.24
CA PRO A 57 15.51 49.76 13.94
C PRO A 57 15.27 48.83 12.78
N ASN A 58 15.65 47.55 12.89
CA ASN A 58 15.46 46.51 11.85
C ASN A 58 14.02 45.99 11.77
N GLY A 59 13.10 46.55 12.59
CA GLY A 59 11.70 46.12 12.60
C GLY A 59 11.36 45.01 13.59
N TYR A 60 12.33 44.51 14.37
CA TYR A 60 12.04 43.60 15.50
C TYR A 60 11.29 44.36 16.60
N GLU A 61 10.25 43.77 17.15
CA GLU A 61 9.52 44.27 18.29
C GLU A 61 9.09 43.13 19.21
N TYR A 62 9.26 43.30 20.52
CA TYR A 62 8.74 42.39 21.52
C TYR A 62 7.89 43.18 22.51
N SER A 63 6.69 42.71 22.78
CA SER A 63 5.78 43.21 23.77
C SER A 63 5.37 42.09 24.72
N GLY A 64 5.60 42.23 26.03
CA GLY A 64 5.30 41.19 27.01
C GLY A 64 5.94 41.44 28.37
N GLU A 65 6.08 40.34 29.11
CA GLU A 65 6.64 40.34 30.43
C GLU A 65 8.18 40.36 30.43
N TRP A 66 8.75 41.09 31.39
CA TRP A 66 10.19 41.25 31.58
C TRP A 66 10.59 40.96 33.01
N VAL A 67 11.63 40.19 33.21
CA VAL A 67 12.27 40.01 34.52
C VAL A 67 13.78 40.17 34.37
N ASN A 68 14.33 41.14 35.13
CA ASN A 68 15.76 41.44 35.19
C ASN A 68 16.42 41.64 33.80
N GLY A 69 15.71 42.27 32.85
CA GLY A 69 16.22 42.57 31.54
C GLY A 69 16.00 41.48 30.51
N GLN A 70 15.29 40.40 30.84
CA GLN A 70 14.98 39.30 29.94
C GLN A 70 13.46 39.17 29.72
N ALA A 71 13.05 38.89 28.48
CA ALA A 71 11.67 38.54 28.16
C ALA A 71 11.33 37.19 28.77
N VAL A 72 10.19 37.14 29.50
CA VAL A 72 9.68 35.94 30.16
C VAL A 72 8.13 35.91 30.08
N GLY A 73 7.52 34.77 30.46
CA GLY A 73 6.06 34.68 30.48
C GLY A 73 5.45 34.82 29.09
N GLU A 74 4.23 35.37 29.05
CA GLU A 74 3.52 35.55 27.79
C GLU A 74 3.94 36.82 27.06
N GLY A 75 4.12 36.74 25.74
CA GLY A 75 4.51 37.87 24.94
C GLY A 75 4.27 37.70 23.45
N ILE A 76 4.40 38.82 22.74
CA ILE A 76 4.31 38.87 21.27
C ILE A 76 5.65 39.40 20.71
N ALA A 77 6.27 38.64 19.82
CA ALA A 77 7.45 39.05 19.06
C ALA A 77 7.12 39.20 17.60
N LYS A 78 7.37 40.37 17.02
CA LYS A 78 7.41 40.63 15.59
C LYS A 78 8.85 40.60 15.14
N PHE A 79 9.19 39.69 14.23
CA PHE A 79 10.54 39.54 13.70
C PHE A 79 10.77 40.48 12.50
N SER A 80 12.04 40.82 12.24
CA SER A 80 12.46 41.69 11.13
C SER A 80 12.01 41.21 9.75
N ASN A 81 11.80 39.91 9.59
CA ASN A 81 11.29 39.30 8.36
C ASN A 81 9.75 39.38 8.23
N GLY A 82 9.04 39.95 9.20
CA GLY A 82 7.59 40.08 9.22
C GLY A 82 6.86 38.92 9.87
N SER A 83 7.53 37.86 10.33
CA SER A 83 6.90 36.80 11.11
C SER A 83 6.48 37.30 12.48
N ILE A 84 5.40 36.73 13.05
CA ILE A 84 4.86 37.12 14.34
C ILE A 84 4.70 35.86 15.20
N TYR A 85 5.34 35.86 16.35
CA TYR A 85 5.19 34.82 17.39
C TYR A 85 4.37 35.38 18.55
N GLU A 86 3.48 34.60 19.12
CA GLU A 86 2.71 34.86 20.31
C GLU A 86 2.71 33.63 21.21
N GLY A 87 3.16 33.76 22.46
CA GLY A 87 3.24 32.65 23.40
C GLY A 87 4.29 32.86 24.46
N ALA A 88 4.67 31.75 25.11
CA ALA A 88 5.55 31.79 26.28
C ALA A 88 7.02 32.03 25.90
N PHE A 89 7.72 32.75 26.76
CA PHE A 89 9.14 33.08 26.67
C PHE A 89 9.88 32.65 27.94
N ILE A 90 11.07 32.15 27.80
CA ILE A 90 12.05 31.91 28.86
C ILE A 90 13.39 32.48 28.38
N ASN A 91 14.03 33.34 29.21
CA ASN A 91 15.34 33.92 28.90
C ASN A 91 15.41 34.60 27.52
N GLY A 92 14.36 35.30 27.12
CA GLY A 92 14.30 36.01 25.85
C GLY A 92 14.03 35.15 24.62
N LYS A 93 13.75 33.87 24.76
CA LYS A 93 13.47 32.92 23.68
C LYS A 93 12.07 32.35 23.80
N PRO A 94 11.38 32.08 22.64
CA PRO A 94 10.21 31.22 22.63
C PRO A 94 10.46 29.89 23.34
N ASN A 95 9.63 29.59 24.35
CA ASN A 95 9.77 28.37 25.15
C ASN A 95 8.43 28.05 25.83
N GLY A 96 7.93 26.83 25.73
CA GLY A 96 6.59 26.48 26.17
C GLY A 96 5.62 26.42 25.01
N PHE A 97 4.36 26.79 25.24
CA PHE A 97 3.33 26.80 24.19
C PHE A 97 3.30 28.15 23.47
N GLY A 98 3.20 28.12 22.13
CA GLY A 98 3.10 29.34 21.33
C GLY A 98 2.64 29.09 19.90
N LYS A 99 2.28 30.18 19.25
CA LYS A 99 1.88 30.19 17.84
C LYS A 99 2.74 31.18 17.05
N ILE A 100 3.15 30.81 15.86
CA ILE A 100 3.83 31.70 14.91
C ILE A 100 3.08 31.76 13.60
N LYS A 101 2.98 32.97 13.05
CA LYS A 101 2.62 33.20 11.67
C LYS A 101 3.88 33.68 10.95
N TYR A 102 4.33 32.91 9.97
CA TYR A 102 5.48 33.24 9.14
C TYR A 102 5.13 34.29 8.07
N ALA A 103 6.14 35.00 7.60
CA ALA A 103 5.96 36.05 6.58
C ALA A 103 5.41 35.51 5.24
N ASP A 104 5.70 34.26 4.91
CA ASP A 104 5.19 33.56 3.73
C ASP A 104 3.72 33.07 3.85
N GLY A 105 3.12 33.28 5.04
CA GLY A 105 1.75 32.86 5.34
C GLY A 105 1.62 31.51 6.05
N GLY A 106 2.70 30.76 6.18
CA GLY A 106 2.76 29.53 6.97
C GLY A 106 2.45 29.80 8.44
N LYS A 107 2.01 28.78 9.19
CA LYS A 107 1.68 28.87 10.61
C LYS A 107 2.19 27.64 11.35
N TYR A 108 2.52 27.84 12.62
CA TYR A 108 2.71 26.74 13.56
C TYR A 108 2.07 27.10 14.89
N THR A 109 1.45 26.11 15.51
CA THR A 109 0.89 26.19 16.87
C THR A 109 1.29 24.94 17.64
N GLY A 110 1.97 25.10 18.77
CA GLY A 110 2.45 23.95 19.56
C GLY A 110 3.56 24.31 20.50
N SER A 111 4.34 23.30 20.86
CA SER A 111 5.41 23.40 21.86
C SER A 111 6.72 23.93 21.28
N TRP A 112 7.44 24.71 22.08
CA TRP A 112 8.73 25.32 21.77
C TRP A 112 9.74 25.05 22.87
N VAL A 113 10.98 24.80 22.50
CA VAL A 113 12.13 24.71 23.42
C VAL A 113 13.28 25.52 22.82
N ASP A 114 13.79 26.51 23.56
CA ASP A 114 14.92 27.37 23.14
C ASP A 114 14.79 27.94 21.72
N ALA A 115 13.61 28.48 21.38
CA ALA A 115 13.28 29.04 20.07
C ALA A 115 13.22 28.01 18.93
N GLN A 116 13.17 26.72 19.24
CA GLN A 116 12.94 25.63 18.26
C GLN A 116 11.56 25.01 18.48
N ILE A 117 10.93 24.59 17.39
CA ILE A 117 9.74 23.76 17.47
C ILE A 117 10.18 22.38 17.99
N ASP A 118 9.70 22.01 19.18
CA ASP A 118 10.01 20.74 19.85
C ASP A 118 8.82 20.33 20.74
N GLY A 119 8.36 19.07 20.59
CA GLY A 119 7.15 18.54 21.22
C GLY A 119 5.98 18.45 20.24
N GLN A 120 4.73 18.54 20.75
CA GLN A 120 3.52 18.38 19.95
C GLN A 120 3.08 19.69 19.32
N GLY A 121 2.58 19.61 18.06
CA GLY A 121 2.08 20.81 17.38
C GLY A 121 1.41 20.55 16.05
N VAL A 122 0.96 21.66 15.45
CA VAL A 122 0.33 21.71 14.13
C VAL A 122 1.06 22.74 13.29
N ALA A 123 1.57 22.32 12.14
CA ALA A 123 2.13 23.18 11.11
C ALA A 123 1.17 23.24 9.91
N GLU A 124 0.90 24.44 9.42
CA GLU A 124 0.13 24.73 8.22
C GLU A 124 1.01 25.51 7.24
N TYR A 125 1.18 24.98 6.03
CA TYR A 125 2.04 25.58 5.02
C TYR A 125 1.22 26.37 3.98
N PRO A 126 1.82 27.38 3.33
CA PRO A 126 1.10 28.23 2.36
C PRO A 126 0.48 27.45 1.19
N ASN A 127 1.04 26.30 0.83
CA ASN A 127 0.54 25.42 -0.23
C ASN A 127 -0.65 24.53 0.21
N GLY A 128 -1.18 24.71 1.42
CA GLY A 128 -2.27 23.91 1.98
C GLY A 128 -1.85 22.61 2.64
N THR A 129 -0.55 22.30 2.65
CA THR A 129 -0.03 21.16 3.42
C THR A 129 -0.22 21.40 4.91
N ARG A 130 -0.67 20.37 5.64
CA ARG A 130 -0.85 20.38 7.09
C ARG A 130 -0.15 19.18 7.73
N TYR A 131 0.61 19.43 8.78
CA TYR A 131 1.17 18.39 9.64
C TYR A 131 0.66 18.56 11.06
N THR A 132 0.29 17.44 11.70
CA THR A 132 -0.12 17.38 13.10
C THR A 132 0.62 16.24 13.76
N GLY A 133 1.40 16.51 14.80
CA GLY A 133 2.18 15.47 15.48
C GLY A 133 3.37 16.00 16.23
N GLY A 134 4.31 15.10 16.47
CA GLY A 134 5.54 15.39 17.17
C GLY A 134 6.57 16.12 16.30
N PHE A 135 7.36 16.95 16.95
CA PHE A 135 8.51 17.64 16.39
C PHE A 135 9.71 17.46 17.32
N SER A 136 10.89 17.43 16.74
CA SER A 136 12.15 17.60 17.46
C SER A 136 13.11 18.44 16.63
N ALA A 137 13.65 19.49 17.24
CA ALA A 137 14.57 20.44 16.60
C ALA A 137 14.07 20.91 15.22
N ASN A 138 12.81 21.39 15.14
CA ASN A 138 12.11 21.87 13.93
C ASN A 138 11.80 20.79 12.85
N LYS A 139 11.95 19.51 13.16
CA LYS A 139 11.66 18.42 12.22
C LYS A 139 10.53 17.55 12.75
N TYR A 140 9.75 16.96 11.85
CA TYR A 140 8.75 15.94 12.21
C TYR A 140 9.44 14.78 12.94
N HIS A 141 8.89 14.38 14.08
CA HIS A 141 9.45 13.33 14.91
C HIS A 141 8.36 12.63 15.74
N GLY A 142 8.54 11.32 16.01
CA GLY A 142 7.53 10.53 16.70
C GLY A 142 6.30 10.28 15.85
N LYS A 143 5.12 10.22 16.44
CA LYS A 143 3.86 10.03 15.72
C LYS A 143 3.36 11.31 15.08
N GLY A 144 2.87 11.23 13.84
CA GLY A 144 2.30 12.39 13.17
C GLY A 144 1.57 12.10 11.88
N THR A 145 0.68 13.01 11.51
CA THR A 145 -0.14 12.97 10.30
C THR A 145 0.21 14.14 9.40
N LEU A 146 0.62 13.86 8.17
CA LEU A 146 0.84 14.81 7.09
C LEU A 146 -0.31 14.70 6.09
N VAL A 147 -0.92 15.83 5.72
CA VAL A 147 -1.96 15.91 4.70
C VAL A 147 -1.58 16.96 3.66
N LEU A 148 -1.60 16.58 2.39
CA LEU A 148 -1.40 17.48 1.26
C LEU A 148 -2.76 17.90 0.66
N ASN A 149 -2.80 19.02 -0.03
CA ASN A 149 -4.01 19.54 -0.65
C ASN A 149 -4.52 18.71 -1.86
N ASN A 150 -3.70 17.78 -2.38
CA ASN A 150 -4.06 16.89 -3.47
C ASN A 150 -4.73 15.58 -3.01
N GLY A 151 -5.03 15.44 -1.71
CA GLY A 151 -5.62 14.23 -1.13
C GLY A 151 -4.61 13.20 -0.62
N TYR A 152 -3.30 13.38 -0.87
CA TYR A 152 -2.29 12.53 -0.25
C TYR A 152 -2.24 12.73 1.25
N SER A 153 -2.17 11.65 2.01
CA SER A 153 -1.88 11.71 3.45
C SER A 153 -0.94 10.59 3.90
N TYR A 154 -0.19 10.87 4.95
CA TYR A 154 0.59 9.87 5.68
C TYR A 154 0.32 10.02 7.16
N GLU A 155 0.03 8.93 7.82
CA GLU A 155 -0.09 8.82 9.27
C GLU A 155 0.83 7.72 9.76
N GLY A 156 1.76 8.04 10.67
CA GLY A 156 2.73 7.04 11.14
C GLY A 156 3.88 7.64 11.91
N ASP A 157 4.97 6.86 11.94
CA ASP A 157 6.21 7.21 12.62
C ASP A 157 7.10 8.11 11.77
N TRP A 158 7.75 9.07 12.44
CA TRP A 158 8.67 10.02 11.85
C TRP A 158 9.99 10.07 12.64
N VAL A 159 11.11 10.09 11.96
CA VAL A 159 12.42 10.32 12.55
C VAL A 159 13.14 11.41 11.75
N ASN A 160 13.38 12.57 12.37
CA ASN A 160 14.07 13.71 11.77
C ASN A 160 13.49 14.18 10.42
N GLY A 161 12.15 14.13 10.28
CA GLY A 161 11.45 14.56 9.07
C GLY A 161 11.27 13.46 8.01
N ILE A 162 11.70 12.24 8.28
CA ILE A 162 11.68 11.08 7.39
C ILE A 162 10.65 10.07 7.92
N LYS A 163 9.85 9.46 7.04
CA LYS A 163 8.94 8.36 7.42
C LYS A 163 9.77 7.14 7.81
N GLU A 164 9.48 6.61 9.00
CA GLU A 164 10.20 5.48 9.59
C GLU A 164 9.20 4.61 10.36
N GLY A 165 9.48 3.32 10.59
CA GLY A 165 8.61 2.45 11.37
C GLY A 165 7.26 2.17 10.72
N GLN A 166 6.17 2.17 11.49
CA GLN A 166 4.82 1.85 11.01
C GLN A 166 4.07 3.07 10.53
N GLY A 167 3.32 2.91 9.42
CA GLY A 167 2.49 3.99 8.92
C GLY A 167 1.51 3.58 7.84
N THR A 168 0.60 4.50 7.53
CA THR A 168 -0.38 4.38 6.44
C THR A 168 -0.25 5.57 5.50
N ILE A 169 -0.14 5.30 4.22
CA ILE A 169 -0.28 6.30 3.15
C ILE A 169 -1.64 6.12 2.49
N ASN A 170 -2.39 7.21 2.34
CA ASN A 170 -3.44 7.31 1.34
C ASN A 170 -2.89 8.14 0.18
N TYR A 171 -2.89 7.57 -1.00
CA TYR A 171 -2.43 8.23 -2.22
C TYR A 171 -3.56 9.06 -2.84
N ALA A 172 -3.18 10.07 -3.63
CA ALA A 172 -4.13 10.96 -4.29
C ALA A 172 -5.04 10.27 -5.33
N ASP A 173 -4.63 9.13 -5.85
CA ASP A 173 -5.36 8.29 -6.79
C ASP A 173 -6.34 7.31 -6.12
N GLY A 174 -6.39 7.30 -4.78
CA GLY A 174 -7.24 6.41 -3.99
C GLY A 174 -6.55 5.11 -3.54
N ALA A 175 -5.32 4.85 -3.97
CA ALA A 175 -4.55 3.73 -3.45
C ALA A 175 -4.21 3.94 -1.97
N MET A 176 -4.01 2.85 -1.22
CA MET A 176 -3.66 2.89 0.21
C MET A 176 -2.57 1.87 0.53
N TYR A 177 -1.54 2.30 1.22
CA TYR A 177 -0.52 1.41 1.77
C TYR A 177 -0.53 1.46 3.28
N THR A 178 -0.48 0.31 3.95
CA THR A 178 -0.28 0.18 5.40
C THR A 178 0.85 -0.81 5.65
N GLY A 179 1.87 -0.40 6.40
CA GLY A 179 3.01 -1.26 6.69
C GLY A 179 4.22 -0.49 7.18
N GLN A 180 5.38 -1.13 7.05
CA GLN A 180 6.65 -0.60 7.52
C GLN A 180 7.27 0.37 6.51
N PHE A 181 8.01 1.34 7.04
CA PHE A 181 8.79 2.33 6.30
C PHE A 181 10.23 2.36 6.81
N VAL A 182 11.17 2.52 5.89
CA VAL A 182 12.57 2.85 6.16
C VAL A 182 13.00 3.91 5.17
N ALA A 183 13.51 5.03 5.66
CA ALA A 183 13.99 6.15 4.85
C ALA A 183 12.97 6.58 3.77
N ASP A 184 11.73 6.91 4.17
CA ASP A 184 10.59 7.30 3.34
C ASP A 184 10.03 6.22 2.40
N SER A 185 10.67 5.07 2.30
CA SER A 185 10.29 3.98 1.38
C SER A 185 9.52 2.88 2.10
N ARG A 186 8.52 2.29 1.43
CA ARG A 186 7.87 1.07 1.90
C ARG A 186 8.92 -0.03 2.05
N ASN A 187 9.00 -0.66 3.24
CA ASN A 187 10.01 -1.65 3.56
C ASN A 187 9.46 -2.59 4.65
N GLY A 188 9.85 -3.89 4.64
CA GLY A 188 9.30 -4.86 5.59
C GLY A 188 7.86 -5.28 5.25
N ASP A 189 7.11 -5.76 6.24
CA ASP A 189 5.74 -6.25 6.03
C ASP A 189 4.78 -5.10 5.74
N GLY A 190 3.90 -5.32 4.74
CA GLY A 190 2.90 -4.32 4.38
C GLY A 190 1.86 -4.81 3.40
N SER A 191 0.79 -4.04 3.29
CA SER A 191 -0.33 -4.23 2.37
C SER A 191 -0.55 -2.97 1.55
N LEU A 192 -0.62 -3.11 0.23
CA LEU A 192 -1.02 -2.07 -0.71
C LEU A 192 -2.36 -2.45 -1.34
N THR A 193 -3.34 -1.58 -1.21
CA THR A 193 -4.56 -1.62 -2.03
C THR A 193 -4.40 -0.57 -3.12
N THR A 194 -4.44 -0.98 -4.37
CA THR A 194 -4.36 -0.09 -5.54
C THR A 194 -5.71 0.61 -5.80
N ALA A 195 -5.70 1.67 -6.60
CA ALA A 195 -6.92 2.43 -6.93
C ALA A 195 -8.00 1.58 -7.62
N ASP A 196 -7.62 0.55 -8.37
CA ASP A 196 -8.50 -0.42 -9.03
C ASP A 196 -8.90 -1.60 -8.13
N GLY A 197 -8.49 -1.58 -6.85
CA GLY A 197 -8.92 -2.54 -5.83
C GLY A 197 -8.07 -3.81 -5.71
N ILE A 198 -6.94 -3.92 -6.40
CA ILE A 198 -6.00 -5.03 -6.20
C ILE A 198 -5.33 -4.88 -4.82
N VAL A 199 -5.28 -5.97 -4.04
CA VAL A 199 -4.60 -5.99 -2.75
C VAL A 199 -3.32 -6.82 -2.84
N LEU A 200 -2.19 -6.19 -2.54
CA LEU A 200 -0.84 -6.79 -2.54
C LEU A 200 -0.35 -6.89 -1.09
N ILE A 201 -0.11 -8.10 -0.59
CA ILE A 201 0.33 -8.34 0.79
C ILE A 201 1.66 -9.11 0.75
N GLY A 202 2.64 -8.67 1.53
CA GLY A 202 3.92 -9.38 1.66
C GLY A 202 5.05 -8.47 2.12
N VAL A 203 6.28 -8.89 1.82
CA VAL A 203 7.50 -8.16 2.20
C VAL A 203 7.87 -7.15 1.12
N TRP A 204 8.07 -5.91 1.56
CA TRP A 204 8.44 -4.77 0.69
C TRP A 204 9.91 -4.43 0.87
N LYS A 205 10.57 -4.03 -0.19
CA LYS A 205 11.94 -3.52 -0.17
C LYS A 205 12.09 -2.38 -1.15
N LYS A 206 12.46 -1.20 -0.64
CA LYS A 206 12.62 0.03 -1.45
C LYS A 206 11.38 0.35 -2.32
N GLY A 207 10.19 0.11 -1.77
CA GLY A 207 8.94 0.41 -2.47
C GLY A 207 8.38 -0.71 -3.35
N GLU A 208 9.08 -1.84 -3.52
CA GLU A 208 8.66 -2.99 -4.33
C GLU A 208 8.30 -4.19 -3.46
N LEU A 209 7.26 -4.91 -3.84
CA LEU A 209 6.89 -6.20 -3.25
C LEU A 209 7.84 -7.28 -3.78
N ILE A 210 8.49 -8.02 -2.88
CA ILE A 210 9.51 -9.03 -3.22
C ILE A 210 9.23 -10.39 -2.57
N GLY A 211 9.72 -11.45 -3.21
CA GLY A 211 9.63 -12.82 -2.67
C GLY A 211 8.20 -13.34 -2.66
N LYS A 212 7.82 -14.07 -1.61
CA LYS A 212 6.45 -14.62 -1.49
C LYS A 212 5.47 -13.57 -1.00
N GLY A 213 4.28 -13.55 -1.62
CA GLY A 213 3.22 -12.63 -1.26
C GLY A 213 1.85 -13.14 -1.70
N THR A 214 0.82 -12.40 -1.29
CA THR A 214 -0.56 -12.63 -1.70
C THR A 214 -1.03 -11.48 -2.58
N VAL A 215 -1.66 -11.81 -3.70
CA VAL A 215 -2.36 -10.86 -4.57
C VAL A 215 -3.83 -11.23 -4.60
N LYS A 216 -4.71 -10.31 -4.15
CA LYS A 216 -6.17 -10.48 -4.25
C LYS A 216 -6.68 -9.56 -5.34
N GLN A 217 -7.35 -10.15 -6.32
CA GLN A 217 -7.96 -9.42 -7.42
C GLN A 217 -9.38 -8.95 -7.07
N PRO A 218 -9.89 -7.86 -7.65
CA PRO A 218 -11.25 -7.40 -7.41
C PRO A 218 -12.35 -8.41 -7.79
N ASN A 219 -12.07 -9.29 -8.76
CA ASN A 219 -12.98 -10.36 -9.16
C ASN A 219 -13.06 -11.52 -8.16
N GLY A 220 -12.24 -11.50 -7.11
CA GLY A 220 -12.18 -12.52 -6.07
C GLY A 220 -11.07 -13.55 -6.23
N ASP A 221 -10.30 -13.53 -7.32
CA ASP A 221 -9.16 -14.42 -7.50
C ASP A 221 -8.05 -14.10 -6.48
N ILE A 222 -7.42 -15.13 -5.93
CA ILE A 222 -6.34 -14.99 -4.95
C ILE A 222 -5.13 -15.77 -5.41
N TYR A 223 -4.02 -15.09 -5.59
CA TYR A 223 -2.72 -15.69 -5.82
C TYR A 223 -1.90 -15.70 -4.53
N ASN A 224 -1.26 -16.82 -4.24
CA ASN A 224 -0.26 -16.98 -3.18
C ASN A 224 1.02 -17.58 -3.78
N GLY A 225 2.11 -16.86 -3.80
CA GLY A 225 3.34 -17.37 -4.42
C GLY A 225 4.44 -16.34 -4.55
N GLU A 226 5.42 -16.66 -5.37
CA GLU A 226 6.55 -15.78 -5.62
C GLU A 226 6.14 -14.61 -6.51
N ILE A 227 6.62 -13.42 -6.15
CA ILE A 227 6.35 -12.16 -6.85
C ILE A 227 7.68 -11.48 -7.18
N LYS A 228 7.82 -11.04 -8.41
CA LYS A 228 8.97 -10.29 -8.88
C LYS A 228 8.51 -9.15 -9.79
N ASN A 229 8.98 -7.95 -9.52
CA ASN A 229 8.60 -6.75 -10.29
C ASN A 229 7.06 -6.58 -10.36
N GLY A 230 6.33 -6.91 -9.28
CA GLY A 230 4.88 -6.82 -9.20
C GLY A 230 4.10 -7.89 -9.99
N ARG A 231 4.77 -8.92 -10.53
CA ARG A 231 4.15 -10.01 -11.29
C ARG A 231 4.39 -11.36 -10.62
N GLN A 232 3.49 -12.32 -10.87
CA GLN A 232 3.66 -13.71 -10.49
C GLN A 232 4.89 -14.30 -11.18
N GLU A 233 5.74 -14.95 -10.40
CA GLU A 233 6.99 -15.57 -10.87
C GLU A 233 7.25 -16.83 -10.04
N GLY A 234 8.08 -17.76 -10.56
CA GLY A 234 8.45 -18.97 -9.81
C GLY A 234 7.24 -19.86 -9.52
N THR A 235 7.10 -20.31 -8.27
CA THR A 235 6.01 -21.19 -7.84
C THR A 235 4.91 -20.45 -7.11
N GLY A 236 3.66 -20.85 -7.37
CA GLY A 236 2.51 -20.24 -6.71
C GLY A 236 1.22 -21.05 -6.88
N GLU A 237 0.21 -20.60 -6.16
CA GLU A 237 -1.16 -21.10 -6.19
C GLU A 237 -2.11 -19.96 -6.56
N VAL A 238 -3.06 -20.21 -7.44
CA VAL A 238 -4.21 -19.32 -7.68
C VAL A 238 -5.47 -20.05 -7.31
N VAL A 239 -6.25 -19.44 -6.42
CA VAL A 239 -7.65 -19.82 -6.18
C VAL A 239 -8.52 -18.83 -6.95
N TYR A 240 -9.22 -19.32 -7.96
CA TYR A 240 -10.12 -18.53 -8.78
C TYR A 240 -11.47 -18.34 -8.10
N SER A 241 -12.15 -17.27 -8.41
CA SER A 241 -13.48 -16.95 -7.83
C SER A 241 -14.58 -17.95 -8.17
N ASN A 242 -14.41 -18.73 -9.24
CA ASN A 242 -15.30 -19.83 -9.61
C ASN A 242 -15.02 -21.13 -8.82
N GLY A 243 -14.02 -21.15 -7.97
CA GLY A 243 -13.60 -22.30 -7.17
C GLY A 243 -12.52 -23.18 -7.81
N ASP A 244 -12.06 -22.90 -9.02
CA ASP A 244 -10.92 -23.59 -9.59
C ASP A 244 -9.63 -23.25 -8.83
N VAL A 245 -8.69 -24.20 -8.82
CA VAL A 245 -7.37 -23.99 -8.20
C VAL A 245 -6.28 -24.36 -9.18
N TYR A 246 -5.33 -23.46 -9.39
CA TYR A 246 -4.10 -23.76 -10.09
C TYR A 246 -2.92 -23.75 -9.15
N ILE A 247 -2.09 -24.78 -9.21
CA ILE A 247 -0.82 -24.90 -8.46
C ILE A 247 0.29 -25.20 -9.45
N GLY A 248 1.30 -24.32 -9.56
CA GLY A 248 2.35 -24.55 -10.55
C GLY A 248 3.32 -23.38 -10.68
N GLN A 249 4.00 -23.41 -11.81
CA GLN A 249 5.01 -22.42 -12.17
C GLN A 249 4.38 -21.24 -12.90
N PHE A 250 4.98 -20.07 -12.67
CA PHE A 250 4.63 -18.80 -13.31
C PHE A 250 5.87 -18.13 -13.88
N SER A 251 5.70 -17.42 -14.97
CA SER A 251 6.68 -16.48 -15.49
C SER A 251 5.98 -15.26 -16.06
N ASN A 252 6.43 -14.06 -15.64
CA ASN A 252 5.86 -12.78 -16.07
C ASN A 252 4.32 -12.67 -15.91
N GLY A 253 3.73 -13.35 -14.93
CA GLY A 253 2.30 -13.35 -14.65
C GLY A 253 1.50 -14.43 -15.39
N PHE A 254 2.14 -15.27 -16.21
CA PHE A 254 1.48 -16.37 -16.94
C PHE A 254 1.84 -17.73 -16.31
N ARG A 255 0.88 -18.67 -16.33
CA ARG A 255 1.15 -20.07 -16.03
C ARG A 255 2.18 -20.59 -17.04
N GLN A 256 3.26 -21.21 -16.53
CA GLN A 256 4.42 -21.61 -17.33
C GLN A 256 5.01 -22.90 -16.74
N GLY A 257 5.65 -23.74 -17.59
CA GLY A 257 6.31 -24.95 -17.12
C GLY A 257 5.31 -25.99 -16.59
N SER A 258 5.59 -26.61 -15.46
CA SER A 258 4.72 -27.65 -14.87
C SER A 258 3.67 -27.05 -13.94
N GLY A 259 2.44 -27.55 -14.02
CA GLY A 259 1.36 -27.12 -13.15
C GLY A 259 0.17 -28.06 -13.16
N GLU A 260 -0.66 -27.90 -12.14
CA GLU A 260 -1.89 -28.63 -11.88
C GLU A 260 -3.05 -27.66 -11.83
N LEU A 261 -4.14 -27.95 -12.55
CA LEU A 261 -5.40 -27.21 -12.50
C LEU A 261 -6.50 -28.16 -12.04
N ILE A 262 -7.19 -27.77 -10.96
CA ILE A 262 -8.30 -28.50 -10.36
C ILE A 262 -9.56 -27.64 -10.54
N GLY A 263 -10.47 -28.10 -11.38
CA GLY A 263 -11.75 -27.44 -11.59
C GLY A 263 -12.77 -27.78 -10.49
N ALA A 264 -13.58 -26.82 -10.14
CA ALA A 264 -14.68 -27.00 -9.18
C ALA A 264 -15.76 -27.97 -9.68
N ASP A 265 -15.81 -28.18 -11.00
CA ASP A 265 -16.73 -29.11 -11.68
C ASP A 265 -16.21 -30.55 -11.75
N GLY A 266 -15.02 -30.84 -11.20
CA GLY A 266 -14.34 -32.12 -11.27
C GLY A 266 -13.35 -32.26 -12.46
N TYR A 267 -13.17 -31.19 -13.24
CA TYR A 267 -12.08 -31.13 -14.23
C TYR A 267 -10.71 -31.17 -13.52
N HIS A 268 -9.75 -31.90 -14.08
CA HIS A 268 -8.42 -31.96 -13.50
C HIS A 268 -7.36 -32.09 -14.60
N TYR A 269 -6.37 -31.21 -14.59
CA TYR A 269 -5.22 -31.27 -15.51
C TYR A 269 -3.91 -31.23 -14.74
N ILE A 270 -3.00 -32.12 -15.07
CA ILE A 270 -1.60 -32.10 -14.62
C ILE A 270 -0.71 -32.17 -15.84
N GLY A 271 0.16 -31.20 -16.06
CA GLY A 271 1.05 -31.19 -17.21
C GLY A 271 1.76 -29.86 -17.42
N ASN A 272 2.14 -29.65 -18.68
CA ASN A 272 2.92 -28.48 -19.07
C ASN A 272 2.04 -27.31 -19.51
N TRP A 273 2.52 -26.13 -19.25
CA TRP A 273 1.90 -24.84 -19.55
C TRP A 273 2.87 -23.95 -20.30
N PHE A 274 2.38 -23.21 -21.25
CA PHE A 274 3.12 -22.20 -21.99
C PHE A 274 2.26 -20.96 -22.19
N GLU A 275 2.72 -19.80 -21.71
CA GLU A 275 2.02 -18.49 -21.79
C GLU A 275 0.54 -18.57 -21.37
N GLY A 276 0.25 -19.25 -20.25
CA GLY A 276 -1.09 -19.38 -19.70
C GLY A 276 -1.95 -20.49 -20.31
N GLN A 277 -1.48 -21.18 -21.36
CA GLN A 277 -2.19 -22.25 -22.06
C GLN A 277 -1.60 -23.62 -21.74
N ILE A 278 -2.46 -24.65 -21.73
CA ILE A 278 -2.03 -26.03 -21.69
C ILE A 278 -1.27 -26.33 -23.01
N SER A 279 -0.01 -26.79 -22.91
CA SER A 279 0.83 -27.05 -24.06
C SER A 279 1.96 -28.04 -23.71
N GLY A 280 2.31 -28.97 -24.56
CA GLY A 280 3.26 -30.04 -24.26
C GLY A 280 2.56 -31.28 -23.72
N SER A 281 3.21 -32.04 -22.84
CA SER A 281 2.65 -33.31 -22.33
C SER A 281 1.82 -33.09 -21.04
N GLY A 282 0.73 -33.85 -20.93
CA GLY A 282 -0.11 -33.77 -19.73
C GLY A 282 -1.12 -34.91 -19.63
N THR A 283 -1.82 -34.92 -18.51
CA THR A 283 -2.97 -35.76 -18.21
C THR A 283 -4.16 -34.87 -17.87
N GLU A 284 -5.26 -35.07 -18.56
CA GLU A 284 -6.52 -34.34 -18.39
C GLU A 284 -7.61 -35.33 -18.00
N THR A 285 -8.28 -35.09 -16.89
CA THR A 285 -9.46 -35.81 -16.43
C THR A 285 -10.67 -34.91 -16.60
N TYR A 286 -11.64 -35.38 -17.35
CA TYR A 286 -12.89 -34.66 -17.61
C TYR A 286 -13.90 -34.88 -16.50
N PRO A 287 -14.89 -33.99 -16.33
CA PRO A 287 -15.94 -34.13 -15.31
C PRO A 287 -16.75 -35.44 -15.43
N ASP A 288 -16.85 -36.02 -16.60
CA ASP A 288 -17.53 -37.33 -16.84
C ASP A 288 -16.69 -38.53 -16.39
N GLY A 289 -15.43 -38.31 -15.95
CA GLY A 289 -14.48 -39.34 -15.57
C GLY A 289 -13.62 -39.89 -16.73
N SER A 290 -13.76 -39.37 -17.92
CA SER A 290 -12.85 -39.69 -19.04
C SER A 290 -11.45 -39.12 -18.73
N VAL A 291 -10.39 -39.85 -19.16
CA VAL A 291 -9.00 -39.43 -18.93
C VAL A 291 -8.25 -39.43 -20.24
N TYR A 292 -7.71 -38.27 -20.61
CA TYR A 292 -6.77 -38.13 -21.71
C TYR A 292 -5.34 -37.99 -21.18
N GLN A 293 -4.40 -38.68 -21.79
CA GLN A 293 -2.97 -38.60 -21.54
C GLN A 293 -2.23 -38.48 -22.87
N GLY A 294 -1.55 -37.34 -23.06
CA GLY A 294 -0.89 -37.12 -24.35
C GLY A 294 -0.33 -35.71 -24.50
N GLU A 295 -0.17 -35.33 -25.77
CA GLU A 295 0.35 -34.02 -26.15
C GLU A 295 -0.78 -33.01 -26.33
N PHE A 296 -0.48 -31.75 -26.02
CA PHE A 296 -1.39 -30.60 -26.09
C PHE A 296 -0.75 -29.45 -26.85
N LEU A 297 -1.57 -28.69 -27.53
CA LEU A 297 -1.22 -27.43 -28.15
C LEU A 297 -2.38 -26.46 -27.96
N ALA A 298 -2.10 -25.28 -27.35
CA ALA A 298 -3.08 -24.19 -27.15
C ALA A 298 -4.42 -24.68 -26.50
N ASN A 299 -4.32 -25.42 -25.39
CA ASN A 299 -5.42 -26.02 -24.60
C ASN A 299 -6.15 -27.20 -25.30
N LEU A 300 -5.69 -27.70 -26.41
CA LEU A 300 -6.34 -28.78 -27.11
C LEU A 300 -5.41 -30.00 -27.22
N ALA A 301 -5.95 -31.22 -27.17
CA ALA A 301 -5.22 -32.42 -27.49
C ALA A 301 -4.68 -32.33 -28.93
N ASP A 302 -3.35 -32.42 -29.10
CA ASP A 302 -2.70 -32.30 -30.39
C ASP A 302 -1.39 -33.10 -30.38
N GLY A 303 -1.17 -33.95 -31.36
CA GLY A 303 -0.05 -34.90 -31.39
C GLY A 303 -0.46 -36.33 -31.01
N LYS A 304 0.36 -37.02 -30.23
CA LYS A 304 0.06 -38.40 -29.78
C LYS A 304 -0.60 -38.40 -28.41
N GLY A 305 -1.66 -39.23 -28.28
CA GLY A 305 -2.35 -39.37 -27.02
C GLY A 305 -3.21 -40.61 -26.90
N LYS A 306 -3.59 -40.86 -25.64
CA LYS A 306 -4.53 -41.91 -25.25
C LYS A 306 -5.68 -41.29 -24.50
N ILE A 307 -6.91 -41.60 -24.87
CA ILE A 307 -8.09 -41.36 -24.06
C ILE A 307 -8.66 -42.68 -23.55
N THR A 308 -9.08 -42.69 -22.29
CA THR A 308 -9.94 -43.73 -21.72
C THR A 308 -11.25 -43.03 -21.34
N TYR A 309 -12.30 -43.37 -22.04
CA TYR A 309 -13.63 -42.81 -21.80
C TYR A 309 -14.23 -43.34 -20.50
N ALA A 310 -15.15 -42.59 -19.89
CA ALA A 310 -15.82 -42.96 -18.66
C ALA A 310 -16.50 -44.35 -18.74
N ASN A 311 -16.96 -44.76 -19.90
CA ASN A 311 -17.55 -46.08 -20.14
C ASN A 311 -16.50 -47.20 -20.33
N GLY A 312 -15.19 -46.89 -20.27
CA GLY A 312 -14.11 -47.86 -20.42
C GLY A 312 -13.61 -48.10 -21.83
N ALA A 313 -14.22 -47.53 -22.88
CA ALA A 313 -13.66 -47.53 -24.22
C ALA A 313 -12.34 -46.74 -24.27
N THR A 314 -11.45 -47.10 -25.22
CA THR A 314 -10.18 -46.38 -25.35
C THR A 314 -9.87 -46.01 -26.78
N TYR A 315 -9.12 -44.93 -26.96
CA TYR A 315 -8.42 -44.62 -28.19
C TYR A 315 -6.96 -44.28 -27.89
N VAL A 316 -6.06 -44.80 -28.71
CA VAL A 316 -4.62 -44.50 -28.70
C VAL A 316 -4.20 -44.15 -30.13
N GLY A 317 -3.70 -42.96 -30.32
CA GLY A 317 -3.30 -42.53 -31.66
C GLY A 317 -3.02 -41.05 -31.80
N ASN A 318 -3.20 -40.53 -32.99
CA ASN A 318 -2.95 -39.15 -33.33
C ASN A 318 -4.19 -38.28 -33.07
N TRP A 319 -3.92 -37.06 -32.66
CA TRP A 319 -4.90 -36.02 -32.35
C TRP A 319 -4.54 -34.74 -33.10
N LYS A 320 -5.54 -33.99 -33.49
CA LYS A 320 -5.39 -32.69 -34.10
C LYS A 320 -6.49 -31.76 -33.62
N ALA A 321 -6.09 -30.64 -33.02
CA ALA A 321 -7.01 -29.62 -32.54
C ALA A 321 -8.19 -30.18 -31.69
N GLY A 322 -7.90 -31.08 -30.74
CA GLY A 322 -8.88 -31.71 -29.83
C GLY A 322 -9.67 -32.87 -30.42
N THR A 323 -9.39 -33.28 -31.68
CA THR A 323 -10.11 -34.33 -32.38
C THR A 323 -9.17 -35.45 -32.79
N VAL A 324 -9.67 -36.69 -32.72
CA VAL A 324 -8.96 -37.87 -33.24
C VAL A 324 -8.78 -37.70 -34.75
N ASP A 325 -7.52 -37.66 -35.21
CA ASP A 325 -7.20 -37.45 -36.63
C ASP A 325 -5.85 -38.12 -36.95
N GLY A 326 -5.80 -38.90 -38.02
CA GLY A 326 -4.62 -39.70 -38.42
C GLY A 326 -4.70 -41.16 -37.96
N LYS A 327 -3.55 -41.79 -37.70
CA LYS A 327 -3.49 -43.23 -37.34
C LYS A 327 -3.76 -43.46 -35.85
N GLY A 328 -4.55 -44.49 -35.56
CA GLY A 328 -4.83 -44.87 -34.19
C GLY A 328 -5.53 -46.22 -34.03
N THR A 329 -5.74 -46.60 -32.78
CA THR A 329 -6.47 -47.80 -32.38
C THR A 329 -7.57 -47.46 -31.40
N SER A 330 -8.81 -47.77 -31.72
CA SER A 330 -9.96 -47.72 -30.79
C SER A 330 -10.26 -49.12 -30.28
N THR A 331 -10.57 -49.20 -28.96
CA THR A 331 -11.10 -50.41 -28.33
C THR A 331 -12.47 -50.08 -27.73
N TYR A 332 -13.46 -50.83 -28.15
CA TYR A 332 -14.87 -50.62 -27.75
C TYR A 332 -15.25 -51.56 -26.58
N LEU A 333 -16.30 -51.22 -25.86
CA LEU A 333 -16.82 -52.02 -24.71
C LEU A 333 -17.15 -53.46 -25.04
N ASN A 334 -17.64 -53.73 -26.23
CA ASN A 334 -18.01 -55.07 -26.68
C ASN A 334 -16.81 -55.91 -27.13
N GLY A 335 -15.57 -55.44 -26.89
CA GLY A 335 -14.33 -56.09 -27.28
C GLY A 335 -13.94 -55.90 -28.76
N MET A 336 -14.69 -55.11 -29.52
CA MET A 336 -14.26 -54.72 -30.86
C MET A 336 -13.02 -53.84 -30.81
N THR A 337 -12.12 -53.98 -31.74
CA THR A 337 -10.98 -53.08 -31.96
C THR A 337 -10.94 -52.60 -33.39
N TYR A 338 -10.66 -51.33 -33.57
CA TYR A 338 -10.31 -50.77 -34.89
C TYR A 338 -8.90 -50.22 -34.83
N THR A 339 -8.10 -50.61 -35.82
CA THR A 339 -6.75 -50.04 -36.02
C THR A 339 -6.65 -49.53 -37.46
N GLY A 340 -6.45 -48.23 -37.63
CA GLY A 340 -6.43 -47.65 -38.97
C GLY A 340 -6.38 -46.10 -38.91
N ASN A 341 -6.87 -45.50 -40.00
CA ASN A 341 -6.92 -44.03 -40.10
C ASN A 341 -8.25 -43.49 -39.57
N PHE A 342 -8.16 -42.31 -39.02
CA PHE A 342 -9.26 -41.49 -38.57
C PHE A 342 -9.20 -40.13 -39.25
N GLU A 343 -10.33 -39.52 -39.50
CA GLU A 343 -10.47 -38.17 -40.02
C GLU A 343 -11.65 -37.50 -39.28
N ASN A 344 -11.39 -36.34 -38.68
CA ASN A 344 -12.42 -35.59 -37.93
C ASN A 344 -13.22 -36.44 -36.94
N GLY A 345 -12.57 -37.29 -36.15
CA GLY A 345 -13.16 -38.15 -35.12
C GLY A 345 -13.85 -39.41 -35.63
N LYS A 346 -13.84 -39.66 -36.93
CA LYS A 346 -14.49 -40.83 -37.57
C LYS A 346 -13.45 -41.78 -38.16
N ILE A 347 -13.77 -43.06 -38.15
CA ILE A 347 -13.02 -44.06 -38.91
C ILE A 347 -13.08 -43.69 -40.37
N HIS A 348 -11.90 -43.53 -41.02
CA HIS A 348 -11.76 -43.13 -42.42
C HIS A 348 -10.52 -43.78 -43.04
N GLY A 349 -10.47 -43.91 -44.39
CA GLY A 349 -9.34 -44.50 -45.08
C GLY A 349 -9.14 -46.00 -44.80
N PHE A 350 -7.92 -46.50 -44.91
CA PHE A 350 -7.62 -47.92 -44.71
C PHE A 350 -7.48 -48.30 -43.24
N GLY A 351 -8.11 -49.41 -42.84
CA GLY A 351 -8.03 -49.93 -41.47
C GLY A 351 -8.59 -51.33 -41.30
N VAL A 352 -8.35 -51.87 -40.10
CA VAL A 352 -8.74 -53.22 -39.71
C VAL A 352 -9.67 -53.13 -38.49
N MET A 353 -10.84 -53.73 -38.63
CA MET A 353 -11.80 -53.96 -37.54
C MET A 353 -11.78 -55.41 -37.14
N THR A 354 -11.66 -55.71 -35.84
CA THR A 354 -11.75 -57.07 -35.29
C THR A 354 -12.78 -57.17 -34.19
N PHE A 355 -13.46 -58.32 -34.11
CA PHE A 355 -14.39 -58.63 -33.00
C PHE A 355 -14.18 -60.07 -32.53
N GLY A 356 -13.59 -60.24 -31.35
CA GLY A 356 -13.18 -61.54 -30.84
C GLY A 356 -12.26 -62.28 -31.84
N ASN A 357 -12.37 -63.63 -31.88
CA ASN A 357 -11.57 -64.44 -32.79
C ASN A 357 -12.29 -64.75 -34.11
N SER A 358 -13.51 -64.25 -34.32
CA SER A 358 -14.41 -64.73 -35.38
C SER A 358 -14.71 -63.72 -36.50
N TYR A 359 -14.49 -62.46 -36.28
CA TYR A 359 -14.78 -61.36 -37.22
C TYR A 359 -13.58 -60.47 -37.45
N ARG A 360 -13.21 -60.31 -38.72
CA ARG A 360 -12.17 -59.34 -39.16
C ARG A 360 -12.59 -58.73 -40.46
N TYR A 361 -12.64 -57.40 -40.51
CA TYR A 361 -12.75 -56.66 -41.77
C TYR A 361 -11.48 -55.81 -41.92
N GLU A 362 -10.90 -55.92 -43.15
CA GLU A 362 -9.75 -55.14 -43.58
C GLU A 362 -10.05 -54.49 -44.90
N GLY A 363 -9.99 -53.15 -44.93
CA GLY A 363 -10.34 -52.44 -46.15
C GLY A 363 -10.50 -50.92 -45.88
N ASN A 364 -11.11 -50.26 -46.88
CA ASN A 364 -11.36 -48.81 -46.81
C ASN A 364 -12.65 -48.47 -46.08
N TRP A 365 -12.58 -47.40 -45.29
CA TRP A 365 -13.67 -46.86 -44.51
C TRP A 365 -13.94 -45.43 -44.98
N LYS A 366 -15.20 -44.97 -44.93
CA LYS A 366 -15.59 -43.61 -45.19
C LYS A 366 -16.63 -43.19 -44.16
N ASP A 367 -16.30 -42.16 -43.39
CA ASP A 367 -17.17 -41.56 -42.36
C ASP A 367 -17.77 -42.57 -41.38
N GLY A 368 -17.00 -43.59 -41.03
CA GLY A 368 -17.40 -44.68 -40.15
C GLY A 368 -18.13 -45.81 -40.80
#